data_577ee5c5000842b02a0ae24124edf8d1
#
_entry.id   577ee5c5000842b02a0ae24124edf8d1
#
_cell.length_a   1.000
_cell.length_b   1.000
_cell.length_c   1.000
_cell.angle_alpha   90.00
_cell.angle_beta   90.00
_cell.angle_gamma   90.00
#
_symmetry.space_group_name_H-M   'P 1'
#
loop_
_entity.id
_entity.type
_entity.pdbx_description
1 polymer ?
#
loop_
_entity_poly.entity_id
_entity_poly.type
_entity_poly.pdbx_seq_one_letter_code
_entity_poly.pdbx_strand_id
1 'polypeptide(L)'
;NSIDLYGMSNMFVKIHKEKITPLLTKLINSHMFNGDFPDSLKIAIVKPIHKKGSKLDKKNYRPISGLPIVSKIFENVIYRRITTHCNDNNFFHIDQFGFQVKSGTETAMLHTMNDIYRCIDKKLVTALLTIDLSNAFDCLNHEILISKLSKLQFSPFFMKLLNSYLTNRYQYVKIDGVLSNIQLIYCGAPQEGVLSGLFFNIYVNSIFVLMLLNKLRLYCDDMSLIAYGVDRDELKSKLEHDLRLINSWLELHCLKANFSKTNYVLFCSRKKFEP
;
A
#
# COMPACT_ATOMS: atom_id res chain seq x y z
N ASN A 1 19.85 -1.29 17.62
CA ASN A 1 20.75 -0.40 16.86
C ASN A 1 21.13 -1.08 15.55
N SER A 2 20.23 -1.10 14.58
CA SER A 2 20.53 -1.62 13.24
C SER A 2 21.38 -0.58 12.48
N ILE A 3 22.42 -1.07 11.83
CA ILE A 3 23.29 -0.32 10.93
C ILE A 3 22.79 -0.60 9.50
N ASP A 4 22.75 0.43 8.66
CA ASP A 4 22.38 0.32 7.26
C ASP A 4 23.53 -0.20 6.38
N LEU A 5 23.31 -0.27 5.05
CA LEU A 5 24.31 -0.74 4.08
C LEU A 5 25.65 0.03 4.15
N TYR A 6 25.59 1.30 4.54
CA TYR A 6 26.76 2.21 4.59
C TYR A 6 27.36 2.35 6.00
N GLY A 7 26.99 1.50 6.94
CA GLY A 7 27.50 1.55 8.31
C GLY A 7 26.87 2.66 9.18
N MET A 8 25.81 3.32 8.68
CA MET A 8 25.15 4.41 9.39
C MET A 8 24.05 3.88 10.30
N SER A 9 23.92 4.43 11.52
CA SER A 9 22.85 4.11 12.46
C SER A 9 21.94 5.32 12.70
N ASN A 10 20.69 5.08 13.07
CA ASN A 10 19.77 6.14 13.46
C ASN A 10 20.29 6.97 14.65
N MET A 11 21.02 6.33 15.56
CA MET A 11 21.62 7.00 16.71
C MET A 11 22.73 7.97 16.27
N PHE A 12 23.59 7.56 15.33
CA PHE A 12 24.61 8.42 14.74
C PHE A 12 24.00 9.69 14.12
N VAL A 13 22.96 9.53 13.30
CA VAL A 13 22.27 10.66 12.67
C VAL A 13 21.63 11.59 13.70
N LYS A 14 21.02 11.03 14.76
CA LYS A 14 20.43 11.83 15.86
C LYS A 14 21.47 12.66 16.62
N ILE A 15 22.60 12.06 16.95
CA ILE A 15 23.68 12.74 17.68
C ILE A 15 24.29 13.87 16.84
N HIS A 16 24.48 13.63 15.55
CA HIS A 16 25.16 14.59 14.66
C HIS A 16 24.20 15.43 13.80
N LYS A 17 22.90 15.48 14.16
CA LYS A 17 21.84 16.13 13.36
C LYS A 17 22.20 17.55 12.92
N GLU A 18 22.74 18.36 13.81
CA GLU A 18 23.09 19.78 13.52
C GLU A 18 24.13 19.92 12.42
N LYS A 19 25.14 19.04 12.40
CA LYS A 19 26.20 19.03 11.40
C LYS A 19 25.76 18.40 10.08
N ILE A 20 24.90 17.36 10.15
CA ILE A 20 24.48 16.59 8.98
C ILE A 20 23.35 17.32 8.23
N THR A 21 22.42 17.98 8.93
CA THR A 21 21.24 18.62 8.32
C THR A 21 21.58 19.59 7.20
N PRO A 22 22.53 20.56 7.31
CA PRO A 22 22.85 21.47 6.21
C PRO A 22 23.33 20.71 4.96
N LEU A 23 24.16 19.67 5.16
CA LEU A 23 24.69 18.85 4.06
C LEU A 23 23.60 18.07 3.36
N LEU A 24 22.72 17.39 4.12
CA LEU A 24 21.58 16.67 3.56
C LEU A 24 20.60 17.60 2.87
N THR A 25 20.34 18.78 3.42
CA THR A 25 19.45 19.78 2.81
C THR A 25 19.98 20.20 1.45
N LYS A 26 21.28 20.51 1.34
CA LYS A 26 21.92 20.88 0.07
C LYS A 26 21.84 19.74 -0.94
N LEU A 27 22.16 18.52 -0.52
CA LEU A 27 22.12 17.33 -1.36
C LEU A 27 20.69 17.05 -1.87
N ILE A 28 19.71 16.99 -0.97
CA ILE A 28 18.32 16.72 -1.33
C ILE A 28 17.77 17.80 -2.26
N ASN A 29 18.01 19.09 -1.96
CA ASN A 29 17.54 20.17 -2.82
C ASN A 29 18.17 20.13 -4.21
N SER A 30 19.47 19.79 -4.33
CA SER A 30 20.13 19.60 -5.63
C SER A 30 19.47 18.49 -6.46
N HIS A 31 19.25 17.32 -5.85
CA HIS A 31 18.57 16.19 -6.54
C HIS A 31 17.11 16.48 -6.86
N MET A 32 16.40 17.18 -5.97
CA MET A 32 15.04 17.65 -6.25
C MET A 32 14.97 18.61 -7.44
N PHE A 33 15.95 19.50 -7.56
CA PHE A 33 16.06 20.44 -8.68
C PHE A 33 16.41 19.75 -9.99
N ASN A 34 17.32 18.77 -9.97
CA ASN A 34 17.72 18.00 -11.16
C ASN A 34 16.68 16.96 -11.57
N GLY A 35 15.75 16.61 -10.68
CA GLY A 35 14.75 15.57 -10.91
C GLY A 35 15.37 14.17 -10.92
N ASP A 36 16.36 13.88 -10.09
CA ASP A 36 17.01 12.59 -10.00
C ASP A 36 17.09 12.10 -8.54
N PHE A 37 16.99 10.79 -8.32
CA PHE A 37 17.18 10.16 -7.03
C PHE A 37 18.50 9.37 -7.05
N PRO A 38 19.43 9.57 -6.08
CA PRO A 38 20.75 8.97 -6.12
C PRO A 38 20.73 7.45 -6.18
N ASP A 39 21.44 6.83 -7.12
CA ASP A 39 21.48 5.38 -7.31
C ASP A 39 22.04 4.65 -6.08
N SER A 40 23.00 5.24 -5.38
CA SER A 40 23.52 4.72 -4.12
C SER A 40 22.46 4.56 -3.03
N LEU A 41 21.39 5.34 -3.07
CA LEU A 41 20.27 5.28 -2.12
C LEU A 41 19.16 4.29 -2.51
N LYS A 42 19.27 3.66 -3.69
CA LYS A 42 18.27 2.71 -4.23
C LYS A 42 18.55 1.25 -3.89
N ILE A 43 19.65 0.96 -3.19
CA ILE A 43 20.06 -0.41 -2.86
C ILE A 43 19.43 -0.80 -1.52
N ALA A 44 18.71 -1.92 -1.50
CA ALA A 44 18.08 -2.46 -0.30
C ALA A 44 18.76 -3.76 0.17
N ILE A 45 18.81 -3.96 1.49
CA ILE A 45 19.13 -5.27 2.09
C ILE A 45 17.83 -5.90 2.60
N VAL A 46 17.39 -6.95 1.94
CA VAL A 46 16.17 -7.68 2.32
C VAL A 46 16.52 -8.72 3.39
N LYS A 47 15.79 -8.65 4.51
CA LYS A 47 15.84 -9.66 5.58
C LYS A 47 14.52 -10.43 5.58
N PRO A 48 14.52 -11.75 5.29
CA PRO A 48 13.32 -12.56 5.37
C PRO A 48 12.95 -12.80 6.84
N ILE A 49 11.76 -12.34 7.24
CA ILE A 49 11.22 -12.58 8.58
C ILE A 49 10.14 -13.65 8.50
N HIS A 50 10.34 -14.76 9.24
CA HIS A 50 9.38 -15.85 9.30
C HIS A 50 8.07 -15.39 9.97
N LYS A 51 6.92 -15.65 9.30
CA LYS A 51 5.57 -15.33 9.80
C LYS A 51 4.99 -16.50 10.62
N LYS A 52 4.74 -17.61 9.93
CA LYS A 52 4.11 -18.84 10.48
C LYS A 52 4.29 -19.98 9.48
N GLY A 53 4.04 -21.21 9.91
CA GLY A 53 4.13 -22.42 9.06
C GLY A 53 5.53 -22.97 8.95
N SER A 54 5.79 -23.80 7.95
CA SER A 54 7.10 -24.42 7.73
C SER A 54 8.17 -23.38 7.39
N LYS A 55 9.32 -23.45 8.07
CA LYS A 55 10.49 -22.62 7.77
C LYS A 55 11.16 -22.97 6.44
N LEU A 56 10.82 -24.10 5.84
CA LEU A 56 11.34 -24.53 4.54
C LEU A 56 10.59 -23.91 3.37
N ASP A 57 9.41 -23.34 3.61
CA ASP A 57 8.63 -22.68 2.56
C ASP A 57 8.89 -21.18 2.58
N LYS A 58 9.47 -20.66 1.50
CA LYS A 58 9.76 -19.23 1.30
C LYS A 58 8.51 -18.33 1.37
N LYS A 59 7.31 -18.85 1.08
CA LYS A 59 6.05 -18.11 1.17
C LYS A 59 5.69 -17.72 2.60
N ASN A 60 6.29 -18.39 3.59
CA ASN A 60 6.09 -18.13 5.01
C ASN A 60 6.98 -17.00 5.57
N TYR A 61 7.67 -16.27 4.70
CA TYR A 61 8.53 -15.15 5.08
C TYR A 61 8.03 -13.82 4.54
N ARG A 62 8.24 -12.75 5.33
CA ARG A 62 8.09 -11.36 4.88
C ARG A 62 9.44 -10.80 4.47
N PRO A 63 9.62 -10.27 3.25
CA PRO A 63 10.86 -9.63 2.84
C PRO A 63 10.90 -8.19 3.37
N ILE A 64 11.56 -7.97 4.51
CA ILE A 64 11.71 -6.63 5.08
C ILE A 64 12.92 -5.94 4.44
N SER A 65 12.69 -4.81 3.78
CA SER A 65 13.71 -4.05 3.05
C SER A 65 14.41 -3.02 3.95
N GLY A 66 15.66 -3.25 4.28
CA GLY A 66 16.53 -2.28 4.94
C GLY A 66 17.09 -1.28 3.92
N LEU A 67 16.51 -0.08 3.88
CA LEU A 67 17.00 1.02 3.05
C LEU A 67 18.03 1.88 3.81
N PRO A 68 18.97 2.55 3.10
CA PRO A 68 19.86 3.53 3.70
C PRO A 68 19.09 4.61 4.47
N ILE A 69 19.61 5.06 5.59
CA ILE A 69 18.96 6.08 6.43
C ILE A 69 18.75 7.37 5.65
N VAL A 70 19.74 7.77 4.86
CA VAL A 70 19.66 8.97 4.00
C VAL A 70 18.54 8.80 2.96
N SER A 71 18.34 7.59 2.41
CA SER A 71 17.19 7.28 1.53
C SER A 71 15.88 7.59 2.23
N LYS A 72 15.69 7.08 3.45
CA LYS A 72 14.47 7.31 4.24
C LYS A 72 14.23 8.79 4.56
N ILE A 73 15.31 9.56 4.79
CA ILE A 73 15.18 11.02 5.01
C ILE A 73 14.71 11.70 3.72
N PHE A 74 15.28 11.35 2.57
CA PHE A 74 14.86 11.90 1.28
C PHE A 74 13.43 11.48 0.93
N GLU A 75 13.09 10.19 1.12
CA GLU A 75 11.73 9.68 0.96
C GLU A 75 10.71 10.47 1.81
N ASN A 76 11.06 10.85 3.05
CA ASN A 76 10.18 11.68 3.89
C ASN A 76 9.92 13.07 3.29
N VAL A 77 10.91 13.68 2.64
CA VAL A 77 10.72 14.96 1.95
C VAL A 77 9.75 14.80 0.78
N ILE A 78 9.94 13.76 -0.04
CA ILE A 78 9.04 13.41 -1.16
C ILE A 78 7.64 13.10 -0.64
N TYR A 79 7.52 12.25 0.40
CA TYR A 79 6.28 11.87 1.05
C TYR A 79 5.44 13.08 1.46
N ARG A 80 6.06 14.02 2.18
CA ARG A 80 5.36 15.24 2.64
C ARG A 80 4.82 16.04 1.47
N ARG A 81 5.60 16.22 0.39
CA ARG A 81 5.16 16.97 -0.79
C ARG A 81 3.98 16.30 -1.50
N ILE A 82 4.05 14.97 -1.71
CA ILE A 82 2.94 14.23 -2.33
C ILE A 82 1.71 14.27 -1.45
N THR A 83 1.85 14.02 -0.13
CA THR A 83 0.72 13.98 0.80
C THR A 83 0.03 15.33 0.91
N THR A 84 0.80 16.44 1.04
CA THR A 84 0.24 17.79 1.04
C THR A 84 -0.56 18.03 -0.24
N HIS A 85 0.03 17.75 -1.41
CA HIS A 85 -0.64 17.94 -2.69
C HIS A 85 -1.93 17.09 -2.82
N CYS A 86 -1.88 15.80 -2.42
CA CYS A 86 -3.07 14.94 -2.43
C CYS A 86 -4.16 15.44 -1.49
N ASN A 87 -3.81 15.93 -0.30
CA ASN A 87 -4.76 16.46 0.67
C ASN A 87 -5.41 17.76 0.19
N ASP A 88 -4.60 18.69 -0.34
CA ASP A 88 -5.08 19.97 -0.84
C ASP A 88 -6.05 19.80 -2.02
N ASN A 89 -5.93 18.72 -2.78
CA ASN A 89 -6.79 18.37 -3.92
C ASN A 89 -7.85 17.32 -3.60
N ASN A 90 -8.02 16.89 -2.35
CA ASN A 90 -8.97 15.84 -1.93
C ASN A 90 -8.88 14.59 -2.81
N PHE A 91 -7.65 14.15 -3.12
CA PHE A 91 -7.40 13.10 -4.09
C PHE A 91 -7.88 11.72 -3.63
N PHE A 92 -7.71 11.41 -2.34
CA PHE A 92 -8.07 10.10 -1.81
C PHE A 92 -9.56 9.98 -1.56
N HIS A 93 -10.11 8.82 -1.94
CA HIS A 93 -11.50 8.51 -1.65
C HIS A 93 -11.76 8.39 -0.15
N ILE A 94 -12.95 8.81 0.32
CA ILE A 94 -13.34 8.82 1.73
C ILE A 94 -13.34 7.42 2.38
N ASP A 95 -13.59 6.36 1.60
CA ASP A 95 -13.57 4.97 2.04
C ASP A 95 -12.18 4.30 1.93
N GLN A 96 -11.11 5.08 1.73
CA GLN A 96 -9.73 4.61 1.82
C GLN A 96 -9.10 5.08 3.12
N PHE A 97 -8.79 4.16 4.05
CA PHE A 97 -8.39 4.48 5.42
C PHE A 97 -6.91 4.25 5.71
N GLY A 98 -6.24 3.33 5.01
CA GLY A 98 -4.83 3.00 5.28
C GLY A 98 -3.88 4.14 4.94
N PHE A 99 -2.79 4.27 5.68
CA PHE A 99 -1.70 5.24 5.45
C PHE A 99 -2.16 6.71 5.30
N GLN A 100 -3.31 7.08 5.84
CA GLN A 100 -3.82 8.46 5.83
C GLN A 100 -3.77 9.08 7.23
N VAL A 101 -3.53 10.39 7.27
CA VAL A 101 -3.53 11.17 8.50
C VAL A 101 -4.95 11.22 9.06
N LYS A 102 -5.09 11.02 10.37
CA LYS A 102 -6.38 11.00 11.10
C LYS A 102 -7.31 9.84 10.71
N SER A 103 -6.78 8.82 10.04
CA SER A 103 -7.53 7.63 9.65
C SER A 103 -6.82 6.40 10.19
N GLY A 104 -7.54 5.57 10.95
CA GLY A 104 -7.01 4.37 11.59
C GLY A 104 -7.93 3.18 11.43
N THR A 105 -7.50 2.02 11.93
CA THR A 105 -8.31 0.79 11.96
C THR A 105 -9.62 0.99 12.70
N GLU A 106 -9.61 1.75 13.81
CA GLU A 106 -10.81 2.07 14.60
C GLU A 106 -11.83 2.85 13.75
N THR A 107 -11.38 3.86 13.02
CA THR A 107 -12.25 4.66 12.14
C THR A 107 -12.84 3.80 11.02
N ALA A 108 -12.02 2.99 10.35
CA ALA A 108 -12.49 2.08 9.31
C ALA A 108 -13.52 1.08 9.85
N MET A 109 -13.27 0.50 11.05
CA MET A 109 -14.18 -0.43 11.72
C MET A 109 -15.49 0.26 12.09
N LEU A 110 -15.44 1.46 12.67
CA LEU A 110 -16.62 2.23 13.06
C LEU A 110 -17.54 2.51 11.88
N HIS A 111 -16.96 2.96 10.74
CA HIS A 111 -17.71 3.18 9.52
C HIS A 111 -18.32 1.88 8.97
N THR A 112 -17.59 0.76 9.02
CA THR A 112 -18.06 -0.55 8.57
C THR A 112 -19.23 -1.04 9.41
N MET A 113 -19.09 -0.98 10.75
CA MET A 113 -20.15 -1.39 11.66
C MET A 113 -21.40 -0.52 11.52
N ASN A 114 -21.25 0.79 11.37
CA ASN A 114 -22.36 1.70 11.18
C ASN A 114 -23.18 1.36 9.90
N ASP A 115 -22.51 1.02 8.80
CA ASP A 115 -23.22 0.61 7.58
C ASP A 115 -23.92 -0.74 7.75
N ILE A 116 -23.28 -1.69 8.44
CA ILE A 116 -23.92 -2.99 8.74
C ILE A 116 -25.17 -2.78 9.61
N TYR A 117 -25.10 -1.98 10.68
CA TYR A 117 -26.25 -1.69 11.52
C TYR A 117 -27.38 -1.01 10.75
N ARG A 118 -27.06 -0.01 9.89
CA ARG A 118 -28.06 0.62 9.02
C ARG A 118 -28.78 -0.37 8.09
N CYS A 119 -28.06 -1.36 7.59
CA CYS A 119 -28.66 -2.42 6.77
C CYS A 119 -29.56 -3.35 7.60
N ILE A 120 -29.13 -3.72 8.82
CA ILE A 120 -29.91 -4.55 9.74
C ILE A 120 -31.21 -3.84 10.15
N ASP A 121 -31.15 -2.54 10.47
CA ASP A 121 -32.31 -1.73 10.84
C ASP A 121 -33.33 -1.68 9.69
N LYS A 122 -32.87 -1.68 8.45
CA LYS A 122 -33.70 -1.81 7.24
C LYS A 122 -34.16 -3.24 6.94
N LYS A 123 -33.88 -4.20 7.82
CA LYS A 123 -34.21 -5.64 7.66
C LYS A 123 -33.60 -6.26 6.40
N LEU A 124 -32.46 -5.75 5.94
CA LEU A 124 -31.71 -6.32 4.81
C LEU A 124 -30.83 -7.48 5.27
N VAL A 125 -30.62 -8.44 4.38
CA VAL A 125 -29.55 -9.45 4.52
C VAL A 125 -28.27 -8.77 4.11
N THR A 126 -27.25 -8.81 4.97
CA THR A 126 -25.99 -8.09 4.76
C THR A 126 -24.81 -9.05 4.84
N ALA A 127 -23.86 -8.92 3.94
CA ALA A 127 -22.60 -9.64 3.99
C ALA A 127 -21.43 -8.66 4.09
N LEU A 128 -20.51 -8.95 5.01
CA LEU A 128 -19.17 -8.34 5.01
C LEU A 128 -18.21 -9.36 4.39
N LEU A 129 -17.68 -9.06 3.24
CA LEU A 129 -16.66 -9.85 2.57
C LEU A 129 -15.30 -9.16 2.73
N THR A 130 -14.31 -9.89 3.26
CA THR A 130 -12.92 -9.42 3.37
C THR A 130 -12.07 -10.10 2.31
N ILE A 131 -11.40 -9.32 1.47
CA ILE A 131 -10.58 -9.78 0.36
C ILE A 131 -9.13 -9.41 0.65
N ASP A 132 -8.26 -10.41 0.84
CA ASP A 132 -6.81 -10.25 1.01
C ASP A 132 -6.14 -10.20 -0.37
N LEU A 133 -5.15 -9.36 -0.55
CA LEU A 133 -4.36 -9.32 -1.77
C LEU A 133 -3.07 -10.13 -1.62
N SER A 134 -2.70 -10.86 -2.68
CA SER A 134 -1.45 -11.63 -2.72
C SER A 134 -0.27 -10.71 -3.01
N ASN A 135 0.68 -10.58 -2.07
CA ASN A 135 1.94 -9.83 -2.26
C ASN A 135 1.73 -8.41 -2.83
N ALA A 136 0.72 -7.70 -2.34
CA ALA A 136 0.24 -6.43 -2.89
C ALA A 136 1.35 -5.41 -3.14
N PHE A 137 2.24 -5.20 -2.16
CA PHE A 137 3.36 -4.26 -2.27
C PHE A 137 4.44 -4.69 -3.27
N ASP A 138 4.64 -6.01 -3.44
CA ASP A 138 5.66 -6.56 -4.33
C ASP A 138 5.19 -6.59 -5.80
N CYS A 139 3.86 -6.48 -6.02
CA CYS A 139 3.24 -6.53 -7.35
C CYS A 139 2.98 -5.15 -7.97
N LEU A 140 3.33 -4.04 -7.31
CA LEU A 140 3.13 -2.71 -7.86
C LEU A 140 3.87 -2.55 -9.19
N ASN A 141 3.15 -2.42 -10.29
CA ASN A 141 3.72 -2.13 -11.59
C ASN A 141 4.13 -0.66 -11.65
N HIS A 142 5.42 -0.39 -11.94
CA HIS A 142 5.98 0.96 -11.92
C HIS A 142 5.39 1.85 -13.02
N GLU A 143 5.11 1.31 -14.22
CA GLU A 143 4.53 2.08 -15.32
C GLU A 143 3.10 2.54 -14.98
N ILE A 144 2.29 1.63 -14.41
CA ILE A 144 0.94 1.96 -13.96
C ILE A 144 1.00 3.01 -12.83
N LEU A 145 1.93 2.85 -11.87
CA LEU A 145 2.09 3.82 -10.78
C LEU A 145 2.48 5.20 -11.32
N ILE A 146 3.45 5.28 -12.23
CA ILE A 146 3.87 6.54 -12.86
C ILE A 146 2.72 7.17 -13.66
N SER A 147 1.94 6.37 -14.39
CA SER A 147 0.73 6.85 -15.09
C SER A 147 -0.30 7.45 -14.12
N LYS A 148 -0.47 6.87 -12.93
CA LYS A 148 -1.37 7.41 -11.89
C LYS A 148 -0.80 8.68 -11.26
N LEU A 149 0.50 8.71 -10.97
CA LEU A 149 1.18 9.90 -10.44
C LEU A 149 1.14 11.08 -11.41
N SER A 150 1.23 10.83 -12.72
CA SER A 150 1.14 11.91 -13.73
C SER A 150 -0.22 12.61 -13.76
N LYS A 151 -1.30 11.90 -13.37
CA LYS A 151 -2.64 12.48 -13.25
C LYS A 151 -2.77 13.47 -12.07
N LEU A 152 -1.83 13.46 -11.14
CA LEU A 152 -1.75 14.40 -10.03
C LEU A 152 -1.19 15.77 -10.42
N GLN A 153 -0.82 15.97 -11.69
CA GLN A 153 -0.35 17.25 -12.23
C GLN A 153 0.89 17.83 -11.50
N PHE A 154 1.79 16.96 -11.06
CA PHE A 154 3.08 17.39 -10.54
C PHE A 154 3.94 18.04 -11.64
N SER A 155 4.88 18.90 -11.23
CA SER A 155 5.84 19.49 -12.18
C SER A 155 6.65 18.42 -12.90
N PRO A 156 7.10 18.66 -14.16
CA PRO A 156 7.89 17.70 -14.91
C PRO A 156 9.17 17.25 -14.20
N PHE A 157 9.83 18.16 -13.47
CA PHE A 157 11.02 17.84 -12.67
C PHE A 157 10.69 16.90 -11.51
N PHE A 158 9.56 17.10 -10.82
CA PHE A 158 9.13 16.21 -9.75
C PHE A 158 8.72 14.85 -10.28
N MET A 159 8.03 14.78 -11.43
CA MET A 159 7.72 13.51 -12.09
C MET A 159 9.00 12.77 -12.53
N LYS A 160 10.01 13.48 -13.03
CA LYS A 160 11.32 12.90 -13.36
C LYS A 160 11.99 12.29 -12.12
N LEU A 161 11.92 12.99 -10.96
CA LEU A 161 12.42 12.47 -9.68
C LEU A 161 11.69 11.19 -9.25
N LEU A 162 10.35 11.16 -9.33
CA LEU A 162 9.56 9.98 -8.97
C LEU A 162 9.88 8.78 -9.88
N ASN A 163 10.03 9.01 -11.16
CA ASN A 163 10.45 7.97 -12.10
C ASN A 163 11.87 7.49 -11.79
N SER A 164 12.81 8.40 -11.53
CA SER A 164 14.17 8.05 -11.11
C SER A 164 14.18 7.24 -9.81
N TYR A 165 13.31 7.57 -8.84
CA TYR A 165 13.19 6.83 -7.59
C TYR A 165 12.77 5.37 -7.80
N LEU A 166 11.88 5.10 -8.76
CA LEU A 166 11.35 3.75 -9.05
C LEU A 166 12.25 2.92 -9.94
N THR A 167 13.10 3.54 -10.77
CA THR A 167 13.96 2.85 -11.74
C THR A 167 15.34 2.52 -11.16
N ASN A 168 15.99 1.49 -11.72
CA ASN A 168 17.34 1.05 -11.35
C ASN A 168 17.49 0.77 -9.85
N ARG A 169 16.49 0.13 -9.26
CA ARG A 169 16.55 -0.30 -7.86
C ARG A 169 17.13 -1.70 -7.77
N TYR A 170 17.97 -1.92 -6.75
CA TYR A 170 18.64 -3.19 -6.52
C TYR A 170 18.42 -3.68 -5.12
N GLN A 171 18.51 -5.01 -4.94
CA GLN A 171 18.44 -5.61 -3.62
C GLN A 171 19.40 -6.79 -3.46
N TYR A 172 19.84 -7.00 -2.22
CA TYR A 172 20.46 -8.20 -1.73
C TYR A 172 19.52 -8.87 -0.73
N VAL A 173 19.52 -10.20 -0.68
CA VAL A 173 18.92 -10.93 0.46
C VAL A 173 20.02 -11.26 1.45
N LYS A 174 19.79 -10.97 2.75
CA LYS A 174 20.74 -11.28 3.82
C LYS A 174 20.16 -12.35 4.74
N ILE A 175 20.85 -13.50 4.82
CA ILE A 175 20.51 -14.62 5.71
C ILE A 175 21.77 -15.01 6.50
N ASP A 176 21.68 -15.03 7.82
CA ASP A 176 22.77 -15.43 8.74
C ASP A 176 24.12 -14.74 8.45
N GLY A 177 24.05 -13.45 8.09
CA GLY A 177 25.23 -12.65 7.79
C GLY A 177 25.70 -12.71 6.33
N VAL A 178 25.26 -13.69 5.55
CA VAL A 178 25.63 -13.90 4.15
C VAL A 178 24.71 -13.10 3.23
N LEU A 179 25.27 -12.41 2.23
CA LEU A 179 24.55 -11.67 1.20
C LEU A 179 24.42 -12.52 -0.06
N SER A 180 23.25 -12.49 -0.69
CA SER A 180 23.03 -13.03 -2.04
C SER A 180 23.73 -12.18 -3.11
N ASN A 181 23.70 -12.66 -4.35
CA ASN A 181 23.98 -11.80 -5.50
C ASN A 181 22.96 -10.64 -5.56
N ILE A 182 23.41 -9.50 -6.07
CA ILE A 182 22.56 -8.34 -6.30
C ILE A 182 21.54 -8.63 -7.40
N GLN A 183 20.28 -8.19 -7.18
CA GLN A 183 19.21 -8.36 -8.15
C GLN A 183 18.54 -7.02 -8.44
N LEU A 184 18.25 -6.77 -9.72
CA LEU A 184 17.47 -5.62 -10.16
C LEU A 184 15.98 -5.86 -9.88
N ILE A 185 15.29 -4.83 -9.41
CA ILE A 185 13.85 -4.85 -9.10
C ILE A 185 13.11 -4.14 -10.22
N TYR A 186 12.14 -4.82 -10.83
CA TYR A 186 11.32 -4.29 -11.93
C TYR A 186 9.91 -3.87 -11.51
N CYS A 187 9.45 -4.32 -10.33
CA CYS A 187 8.13 -4.01 -9.80
C CYS A 187 8.17 -3.98 -8.27
N GLY A 188 7.10 -3.50 -7.67
CA GLY A 188 6.98 -3.41 -6.22
C GLY A 188 7.56 -2.13 -5.63
N ALA A 189 7.21 -1.88 -4.37
CA ALA A 189 7.78 -0.84 -3.54
C ALA A 189 8.51 -1.49 -2.35
N PRO A 190 9.66 -0.97 -1.92
CA PRO A 190 10.42 -1.55 -0.82
C PRO A 190 9.55 -1.69 0.43
N GLN A 191 9.30 -2.91 0.93
CA GLN A 191 8.60 -3.10 2.21
C GLN A 191 9.40 -2.40 3.31
N GLU A 192 8.76 -1.55 4.12
CA GLU A 192 9.36 -0.61 5.08
C GLU A 192 9.96 0.69 4.46
N GLY A 193 9.78 0.94 3.16
CA GLY A 193 10.04 2.25 2.55
C GLY A 193 8.98 3.26 3.00
N VAL A 194 9.39 4.52 3.20
CA VAL A 194 8.48 5.61 3.63
C VAL A 194 7.40 5.89 2.58
N LEU A 195 7.74 5.78 1.30
CA LEU A 195 6.83 6.04 0.18
C LEU A 195 5.91 4.86 -0.15
N SER A 196 6.22 3.65 0.32
CA SER A 196 5.55 2.43 -0.14
C SER A 196 4.05 2.41 0.14
N GLY A 197 3.64 2.80 1.35
CA GLY A 197 2.23 2.89 1.71
C GLY A 197 1.48 3.97 0.92
N LEU A 198 2.11 5.14 0.72
CA LEU A 198 1.54 6.23 -0.07
C LEU A 198 1.38 5.84 -1.54
N PHE A 199 2.38 5.20 -2.13
CA PHE A 199 2.34 4.72 -3.51
C PHE A 199 1.28 3.65 -3.69
N PHE A 200 1.14 2.74 -2.73
CA PHE A 200 0.08 1.75 -2.75
C PHE A 200 -1.30 2.41 -2.71
N ASN A 201 -1.52 3.39 -1.83
CA ASN A 201 -2.76 4.14 -1.77
C ASN A 201 -3.10 4.85 -3.09
N ILE A 202 -2.11 5.53 -3.70
CA ILE A 202 -2.30 6.18 -5.01
C ILE A 202 -2.62 5.14 -6.09
N TYR A 203 -1.95 3.99 -6.04
CA TYR A 203 -2.14 2.89 -6.99
C TYR A 203 -3.54 2.33 -6.95
N VAL A 204 -4.09 2.07 -5.77
CA VAL A 204 -5.40 1.44 -5.61
C VAL A 204 -6.57 2.43 -5.59
N ASN A 205 -6.32 3.73 -5.44
CA ASN A 205 -7.38 4.74 -5.32
C ASN A 205 -8.38 4.73 -6.47
N SER A 206 -7.94 4.36 -7.68
CA SER A 206 -8.83 4.30 -8.85
C SER A 206 -9.84 3.14 -8.83
N ILE A 207 -9.78 2.22 -7.87
CA ILE A 207 -10.83 1.19 -7.74
C ILE A 207 -12.19 1.78 -7.41
N PHE A 208 -12.22 2.93 -6.74
CA PHE A 208 -13.44 3.63 -6.40
C PHE A 208 -14.17 4.28 -7.59
N VAL A 209 -13.57 4.26 -8.79
CA VAL A 209 -14.24 4.64 -10.04
C VAL A 209 -15.18 3.54 -10.53
N LEU A 210 -15.03 2.31 -10.01
CA LEU A 210 -15.95 1.23 -10.35
C LEU A 210 -17.35 1.54 -9.84
N MET A 211 -18.34 1.34 -10.71
CA MET A 211 -19.75 1.51 -10.35
C MET A 211 -20.27 0.25 -9.63
N LEU A 212 -19.79 0.04 -8.41
CA LEU A 212 -20.20 -1.08 -7.58
C LEU A 212 -21.61 -0.86 -7.03
N LEU A 213 -22.38 -1.95 -6.91
CA LEU A 213 -23.72 -1.97 -6.30
C LEU A 213 -23.65 -1.93 -4.77
N ASN A 214 -22.52 -2.28 -4.22
CA ASN A 214 -22.24 -2.39 -2.79
C ASN A 214 -21.09 -1.47 -2.39
N LYS A 215 -20.84 -1.37 -1.09
CA LYS A 215 -19.88 -0.43 -0.55
C LYS A 215 -18.51 -1.07 -0.35
N LEU A 216 -17.52 -0.57 -1.07
CA LEU A 216 -16.12 -0.99 -0.94
C LEU A 216 -15.38 -0.07 0.02
N ARG A 217 -14.56 -0.66 0.90
CA ARG A 217 -13.60 0.03 1.76
C ARG A 217 -12.21 -0.57 1.64
N LEU A 218 -11.22 0.29 1.73
CA LEU A 218 -9.81 -0.12 1.73
C LEU A 218 -9.13 0.28 3.03
N TYR A 219 -8.37 -0.64 3.58
CA TYR A 219 -7.40 -0.37 4.63
C TYR A 219 -6.07 -1.03 4.25
N CYS A 220 -5.14 -0.23 3.70
CA CYS A 220 -3.91 -0.74 3.09
C CYS A 220 -4.24 -1.76 1.98
N ASP A 221 -3.75 -2.98 2.11
CA ASP A 221 -3.99 -4.12 1.21
C ASP A 221 -5.26 -4.91 1.53
N ASP A 222 -5.91 -4.64 2.67
CA ASP A 222 -7.18 -5.27 3.03
C ASP A 222 -8.36 -4.54 2.38
N MET A 223 -9.17 -5.28 1.63
CA MET A 223 -10.41 -4.80 1.03
C MET A 223 -11.62 -5.35 1.78
N SER A 224 -12.59 -4.51 2.08
CA SER A 224 -13.85 -4.89 2.71
C SER A 224 -15.02 -4.48 1.83
N LEU A 225 -15.80 -5.45 1.36
CA LEU A 225 -17.02 -5.22 0.58
C LEU A 225 -18.24 -5.48 1.47
N ILE A 226 -19.06 -4.45 1.69
CA ILE A 226 -20.30 -4.51 2.47
C ILE A 226 -21.44 -4.58 1.49
N ALA A 227 -21.96 -5.79 1.28
CA ALA A 227 -23.04 -6.07 0.36
C ALA A 227 -24.36 -6.29 1.11
N TYR A 228 -25.47 -5.92 0.47
CA TYR A 228 -26.82 -6.07 1.06
C TYR A 228 -27.89 -6.32 0.01
N GLY A 229 -28.93 -7.04 0.40
CA GLY A 229 -30.10 -7.35 -0.41
C GLY A 229 -31.35 -7.52 0.46
N VAL A 230 -32.55 -7.49 -0.14
CA VAL A 230 -33.79 -7.78 0.57
C VAL A 230 -33.89 -9.26 0.94
N ASP A 231 -33.23 -10.12 0.14
CA ASP A 231 -33.09 -11.55 0.34
C ASP A 231 -31.69 -12.04 -0.03
N ARG A 232 -31.46 -13.36 0.05
CA ARG A 232 -30.17 -13.98 -0.26
C ARG A 232 -29.83 -13.96 -1.75
N ASP A 233 -30.83 -14.06 -2.61
CA ASP A 233 -30.64 -14.13 -4.07
C ASP A 233 -30.20 -12.78 -4.62
N GLU A 234 -30.84 -11.70 -4.18
CA GLU A 234 -30.43 -10.35 -4.53
C GLU A 234 -29.01 -10.05 -4.00
N LEU A 235 -28.73 -10.39 -2.74
CA LEU A 235 -27.41 -10.24 -2.14
C LEU A 235 -26.33 -10.96 -2.97
N LYS A 236 -26.60 -12.23 -3.34
CA LYS A 236 -25.68 -13.05 -4.15
C LYS A 236 -25.44 -12.43 -5.53
N SER A 237 -26.52 -12.03 -6.21
CA SER A 237 -26.42 -11.39 -7.54
C SER A 237 -25.58 -10.13 -7.52
N LYS A 238 -25.80 -9.26 -6.53
CA LYS A 238 -25.01 -8.03 -6.35
C LYS A 238 -23.54 -8.31 -6.03
N LEU A 239 -23.27 -9.29 -5.15
CA LEU A 239 -21.90 -9.71 -4.83
C LEU A 239 -21.17 -10.25 -6.06
N GLU A 240 -21.81 -11.13 -6.84
CA GLU A 240 -21.21 -11.68 -8.05
C GLU A 240 -20.91 -10.60 -9.10
N HIS A 241 -21.80 -9.61 -9.23
CA HIS A 241 -21.58 -8.46 -10.10
C HIS A 241 -20.33 -7.68 -9.68
N ASP A 242 -20.27 -7.27 -8.42
CA ASP A 242 -19.18 -6.45 -7.92
C ASP A 242 -17.84 -7.20 -7.91
N LEU A 243 -17.84 -8.48 -7.54
CA LEU A 243 -16.64 -9.32 -7.57
C LEU A 243 -16.06 -9.48 -8.98
N ARG A 244 -16.91 -9.58 -10.01
CA ARG A 244 -16.42 -9.58 -11.40
C ARG A 244 -15.71 -8.27 -11.75
N LEU A 245 -16.31 -7.12 -11.40
CA LEU A 245 -15.71 -5.81 -11.66
C LEU A 245 -14.39 -5.63 -10.90
N ILE A 246 -14.38 -5.98 -9.61
CA ILE A 246 -13.17 -5.90 -8.76
C ILE A 246 -12.07 -6.81 -9.32
N ASN A 247 -12.38 -8.06 -9.69
CA ASN A 247 -11.39 -8.99 -10.22
C ASN A 247 -10.79 -8.49 -11.55
N SER A 248 -11.64 -8.02 -12.48
CA SER A 248 -11.17 -7.43 -13.74
C SER A 248 -10.28 -6.20 -13.50
N TRP A 249 -10.63 -5.37 -12.52
CA TRP A 249 -9.82 -4.21 -12.15
C TRP A 249 -8.47 -4.64 -11.55
N LEU A 250 -8.46 -5.65 -10.68
CA LEU A 250 -7.23 -6.19 -10.08
C LEU A 250 -6.28 -6.74 -11.15
N GLU A 251 -6.80 -7.52 -12.12
CA GLU A 251 -6.02 -8.07 -13.23
C GLU A 251 -5.38 -6.96 -14.09
N LEU A 252 -6.16 -5.93 -14.44
CA LEU A 252 -5.66 -4.76 -15.19
C LEU A 252 -4.57 -3.99 -14.43
N HIS A 253 -4.55 -4.10 -13.09
CA HIS A 253 -3.58 -3.45 -12.23
C HIS A 253 -2.49 -4.40 -11.72
N CYS A 254 -2.32 -5.57 -12.34
CA CYS A 254 -1.31 -6.56 -11.95
C CYS A 254 -1.41 -6.99 -10.47
N LEU A 255 -2.59 -6.89 -9.87
CA LEU A 255 -2.89 -7.34 -8.51
C LEU A 255 -3.69 -8.63 -8.54
N LYS A 256 -3.65 -9.39 -7.44
CA LYS A 256 -4.32 -10.68 -7.35
C LYS A 256 -4.99 -10.88 -6.00
N ALA A 257 -6.29 -11.21 -6.01
CA ALA A 257 -6.98 -11.62 -4.80
C ALA A 257 -6.48 -12.97 -4.29
N ASN A 258 -6.40 -13.11 -2.98
CA ASN A 258 -6.04 -14.35 -2.31
C ASN A 258 -7.31 -15.07 -1.83
N PHE A 259 -7.88 -15.92 -2.68
CA PHE A 259 -9.12 -16.62 -2.36
C PHE A 259 -9.02 -17.53 -1.13
N SER A 260 -7.84 -18.07 -0.80
CA SER A 260 -7.68 -18.92 0.38
C SER A 260 -7.77 -18.15 1.71
N LYS A 261 -7.67 -16.83 1.67
CA LYS A 261 -7.81 -15.95 2.83
C LYS A 261 -9.04 -15.03 2.75
N THR A 262 -9.77 -15.07 1.64
CA THR A 262 -11.03 -14.34 1.50
C THR A 262 -12.09 -15.00 2.38
N ASN A 263 -12.71 -14.24 3.27
CA ASN A 263 -13.72 -14.70 4.20
C ASN A 263 -14.96 -13.80 4.12
N TYR A 264 -16.10 -14.31 4.53
CA TYR A 264 -17.31 -13.50 4.66
C TYR A 264 -18.06 -13.80 5.97
N VAL A 265 -18.79 -12.79 6.42
CA VAL A 265 -19.71 -12.89 7.57
C VAL A 265 -21.07 -12.39 7.13
N LEU A 266 -22.12 -13.18 7.40
CA LEU A 266 -23.51 -12.81 7.13
C LEU A 266 -24.17 -12.23 8.37
N PHE A 267 -24.89 -11.14 8.18
CA PHE A 267 -25.69 -10.47 9.19
C PHE A 267 -27.14 -10.42 8.72
N CYS A 268 -28.06 -10.93 9.53
CA CYS A 268 -29.49 -10.81 9.27
C CYS A 268 -30.29 -10.87 10.56
N SER A 269 -31.55 -10.40 10.56
CA SER A 269 -32.44 -10.54 11.69
C SER A 269 -32.83 -12.02 11.89
N ARG A 270 -33.06 -12.44 13.14
CA ARG A 270 -33.36 -13.84 13.51
C ARG A 270 -34.45 -14.51 12.67
N LYS A 271 -35.42 -13.76 12.14
CA LYS A 271 -36.51 -14.28 11.30
C LYS A 271 -36.11 -14.70 9.88
N LYS A 272 -34.89 -14.38 9.43
CA LYS A 272 -34.39 -14.69 8.07
C LYS A 272 -33.29 -15.75 8.06
N PHE A 273 -33.06 -16.43 9.20
CA PHE A 273 -32.04 -17.48 9.33
C PHE A 273 -32.58 -18.92 9.09
N GLU A 274 -33.83 -19.07 8.68
CA GLU A 274 -34.28 -20.38 8.30
C GLU A 274 -33.59 -20.85 7.01
N PRO A 275 -33.07 -22.10 6.98
CA PRO A 275 -32.21 -22.62 5.93
C PRO A 275 -32.89 -22.75 4.57
#